data_08a1e7bbae7955792447ae9885f3a5a5
#
_entry.id   08a1e7bbae7955792447ae9885f3a5a5
#
_cell.length_a   1.000
_cell.length_b   1.000
_cell.length_c   1.000
_cell.angle_alpha   90.00
_cell.angle_beta   90.00
_cell.angle_gamma   90.00
#
_symmetry.space_group_name_H-M   'P 1'
#
loop_
_entity.id
_entity.type
_entity.pdbx_description
1 polymer ?
#
loop_
_entity_poly.entity_id
_entity_poly.type
_entity_poly.pdbx_seq_one_letter_code
_entity_poly.pdbx_strand_id
1 'polypeptide(L)'
;MTVRRNSLILGLAGVLCAWAGAVTAGDKPSDRADIGAAVTLQMQTAFNPNLPGSGEAVRTFTKTLKHMSAGALSVKIVEPGRLAPTRDMLDAIISGDLEAAFTWTGYAATKAPVFGLFGSLPFGPGPEEMASWVLEGDGRQIHRAAYDKLGVTGVPCGVQGPKGGGWFRTELNTVADFKDVRLRYGRLSGEVITRMGATLVPLPAGEFFYHLQQGKVDGGEMSTPAMDAALGFDKLGLPYYMPGWQQPSAVLDFLMKRERYEKLPAPFRAQIETACRANIAWTLSRAPHIQALALEKLKASGVVIKQWSPELMD
;
A
#
# COMPACT_ATOMS: atom_id res chain seq x y z
N MET A 1 -55.74 32.85 -47.21
CA MET A 1 -56.45 31.66 -47.70
C MET A 1 -56.75 30.75 -46.52
N THR A 2 -57.98 30.66 -46.16
CA THR A 2 -58.65 30.05 -45.06
C THR A 2 -58.98 28.60 -45.36
N VAL A 3 -58.63 27.61 -44.47
CA VAL A 3 -59.35 26.33 -44.40
C VAL A 3 -59.26 25.76 -42.98
N ARG A 4 -60.28 25.83 -42.35
CA ARG A 4 -61.20 25.12 -41.46
C ARG A 4 -60.75 23.84 -40.79
N ARG A 5 -60.99 23.93 -39.46
CA ARG A 5 -61.13 22.85 -38.40
C ARG A 5 -62.08 21.74 -38.92
N ASN A 6 -61.76 20.50 -38.49
CA ASN A 6 -62.78 19.53 -38.10
C ASN A 6 -62.32 18.71 -36.93
N SER A 7 -63.08 18.81 -35.86
CA SER A 7 -63.02 18.02 -34.65
C SER A 7 -63.71 16.68 -34.88
N LEU A 8 -63.12 15.58 -34.48
CA LEU A 8 -63.84 14.31 -34.22
C LEU A 8 -63.53 13.83 -32.83
N ILE A 9 -64.55 13.94 -32.00
CA ILE A 9 -64.61 13.35 -30.67
C ILE A 9 -65.11 11.92 -30.84
N LEU A 10 -64.30 10.91 -30.47
CA LEU A 10 -64.82 9.56 -30.25
C LEU A 10 -64.48 9.19 -28.81
N GLY A 11 -65.53 9.06 -28.01
CA GLY A 11 -65.49 8.55 -26.66
C GLY A 11 -65.24 7.03 -26.67
N LEU A 12 -64.34 6.59 -25.84
CA LEU A 12 -64.26 5.19 -25.44
C LEU A 12 -64.44 5.09 -23.94
N ALA A 13 -65.50 4.39 -23.58
CA ALA A 13 -65.94 4.09 -22.23
C ALA A 13 -64.89 3.24 -21.48
N GLY A 14 -64.69 3.60 -20.23
CA GLY A 14 -63.78 2.89 -19.34
C GLY A 14 -64.25 1.49 -18.95
N VAL A 15 -63.29 0.60 -18.90
CA VAL A 15 -63.39 -0.63 -18.10
C VAL A 15 -62.31 -0.53 -17.05
N LEU A 16 -62.70 -0.10 -15.87
CA LEU A 16 -61.87 -0.22 -14.64
C LEU A 16 -61.94 -1.69 -14.16
N CYS A 17 -60.95 -2.49 -14.55
CA CYS A 17 -60.66 -3.74 -13.84
C CYS A 17 -59.86 -3.40 -12.58
N ALA A 18 -60.56 -3.36 -11.47
CA ALA A 18 -59.93 -3.36 -10.13
C ALA A 18 -59.23 -4.69 -9.88
N TRP A 19 -57.95 -4.74 -10.10
CA TRP A 19 -57.09 -5.81 -9.55
C TRP A 19 -56.72 -5.38 -8.12
N ALA A 20 -57.53 -5.80 -7.14
CA ALA A 20 -57.13 -5.85 -5.75
C ALA A 20 -56.21 -7.06 -5.57
N GLY A 21 -54.97 -6.94 -5.97
CA GLY A 21 -53.91 -7.88 -5.59
C GLY A 21 -53.61 -7.70 -4.11
N ALA A 22 -53.98 -8.69 -3.29
CA ALA A 22 -53.56 -8.76 -1.92
C ALA A 22 -52.03 -8.77 -1.85
N VAL A 23 -51.43 -7.65 -1.44
CA VAL A 23 -50.02 -7.61 -1.01
C VAL A 23 -50.00 -8.39 0.30
N THR A 24 -49.66 -9.67 0.23
CA THR A 24 -49.31 -10.44 1.41
C THR A 24 -48.01 -9.86 1.95
N ALA A 25 -48.12 -9.06 3.00
CA ALA A 25 -46.98 -8.68 3.84
C ALA A 25 -46.40 -9.97 4.45
N GLY A 26 -45.35 -10.48 3.85
CA GLY A 26 -44.75 -11.77 4.23
C GLY A 26 -43.32 -11.92 3.81
N ASP A 27 -42.57 -10.84 3.61
CA ASP A 27 -41.13 -10.93 3.66
C ASP A 27 -40.67 -10.80 5.10
N LYS A 28 -40.50 -11.94 5.74
CA LYS A 28 -39.68 -12.02 6.95
C LYS A 28 -38.28 -11.51 6.62
N PRO A 29 -37.67 -10.61 7.41
CA PRO A 29 -36.27 -10.30 7.31
C PRO A 29 -35.48 -11.46 7.91
N SER A 30 -35.29 -12.54 7.17
CA SER A 30 -34.64 -13.76 7.66
C SER A 30 -33.49 -14.23 6.83
N ASP A 31 -32.71 -13.31 6.24
CA ASP A 31 -31.37 -13.61 5.75
C ASP A 31 -30.36 -12.49 6.11
N ARG A 32 -30.40 -12.01 7.35
CA ARG A 32 -29.15 -11.62 7.95
C ARG A 32 -28.42 -12.94 8.20
N ALA A 33 -27.50 -13.28 7.28
CA ALA A 33 -26.53 -14.31 7.55
C ALA A 33 -26.01 -14.05 8.96
N ASP A 34 -26.04 -15.07 9.81
CA ASP A 34 -25.50 -15.00 11.17
C ASP A 34 -24.00 -14.73 11.01
N ILE A 35 -23.63 -13.44 11.05
CA ILE A 35 -22.25 -12.98 10.80
C ILE A 35 -21.35 -13.41 11.97
N GLY A 36 -21.92 -14.07 12.99
CA GLY A 36 -21.22 -14.43 14.21
C GLY A 36 -21.06 -13.25 15.18
N ALA A 37 -20.45 -13.51 16.33
CA ALA A 37 -20.14 -12.48 17.32
C ALA A 37 -19.18 -11.44 16.73
N ALA A 38 -19.33 -10.18 17.18
CA ALA A 38 -18.44 -9.09 16.76
C ALA A 38 -16.98 -9.42 17.12
N VAL A 39 -16.07 -9.20 16.16
CA VAL A 39 -14.64 -9.46 16.30
C VAL A 39 -13.86 -8.15 16.18
N THR A 40 -12.93 -7.94 17.12
CA THR A 40 -11.97 -6.84 17.03
C THR A 40 -10.55 -7.43 16.97
N LEU A 41 -9.89 -7.24 15.84
CA LEU A 41 -8.51 -7.67 15.64
C LEU A 41 -7.54 -6.61 16.17
N GLN A 42 -6.54 -7.01 16.92
CA GLN A 42 -5.40 -6.16 17.28
C GLN A 42 -4.34 -6.27 16.19
N MET A 43 -4.11 -5.20 15.44
CA MET A 43 -3.19 -5.21 14.28
C MET A 43 -2.09 -4.17 14.46
N GLN A 44 -0.83 -4.61 14.56
CA GLN A 44 0.29 -3.70 14.48
C GLN A 44 0.59 -3.35 13.03
N THR A 45 0.86 -2.08 12.78
CA THR A 45 1.30 -1.61 11.47
C THR A 45 2.81 -1.34 11.44
N ALA A 46 3.43 -1.53 10.28
CA ALA A 46 4.81 -1.11 10.01
C ALA A 46 4.91 0.41 9.72
N PHE A 47 3.79 1.10 9.51
CA PHE A 47 3.73 2.49 9.09
C PHE A 47 3.00 3.33 10.13
N ASN A 48 3.54 4.50 10.46
CA ASN A 48 2.81 5.45 11.30
C ASN A 48 1.51 5.85 10.57
N PRO A 49 0.32 5.61 11.17
CA PRO A 49 -0.96 5.85 10.50
C PRO A 49 -1.20 7.32 10.11
N ASN A 50 -0.46 8.26 10.68
CA ASN A 50 -0.60 9.69 10.40
C ASN A 50 0.27 10.17 9.23
N LEU A 51 1.15 9.32 8.70
CA LEU A 51 1.98 9.64 7.55
C LEU A 51 1.26 9.35 6.23
N PRO A 52 1.55 10.13 5.16
CA PRO A 52 0.90 9.98 3.87
C PRO A 52 1.22 8.63 3.19
N GLY A 53 0.37 8.22 2.28
CA GLY A 53 0.55 6.99 1.50
C GLY A 53 0.33 5.74 2.33
N SER A 54 1.39 5.02 2.69
CA SER A 54 1.28 3.73 3.41
C SER A 54 0.62 3.84 4.78
N GLY A 55 0.80 4.95 5.49
CA GLY A 55 0.09 5.20 6.76
C GLY A 55 -1.41 5.44 6.55
N GLU A 56 -1.77 6.26 5.55
CA GLU A 56 -3.19 6.45 5.18
C GLU A 56 -3.84 5.13 4.72
N ALA A 57 -3.09 4.26 4.01
CA ALA A 57 -3.58 2.97 3.55
C ALA A 57 -4.05 2.08 4.70
N VAL A 58 -3.34 2.08 5.84
CA VAL A 58 -3.77 1.36 7.06
C VAL A 58 -5.13 1.83 7.53
N ARG A 59 -5.33 3.16 7.62
CA ARG A 59 -6.61 3.73 8.07
C ARG A 59 -7.74 3.46 7.08
N THR A 60 -7.44 3.56 5.78
CA THR A 60 -8.43 3.29 4.72
C THR A 60 -8.88 1.85 4.76
N PHE A 61 -7.96 0.89 4.84
CA PHE A 61 -8.27 -0.54 5.00
C PHE A 61 -9.18 -0.79 6.21
N THR A 62 -8.78 -0.32 7.39
CA THR A 62 -9.53 -0.58 8.64
C THR A 62 -10.91 0.08 8.63
N LYS A 63 -11.04 1.29 8.06
CA LYS A 63 -12.31 1.99 7.89
C LYS A 63 -13.22 1.24 6.92
N THR A 64 -12.70 0.82 5.78
CA THR A 64 -13.45 0.05 4.77
C THR A 64 -13.96 -1.26 5.37
N LEU A 65 -13.10 -2.01 6.05
CA LEU A 65 -13.46 -3.27 6.70
C LEU A 65 -14.58 -3.09 7.73
N LYS A 66 -14.47 -2.08 8.60
CA LYS A 66 -15.51 -1.75 9.59
C LYS A 66 -16.84 -1.38 8.92
N HIS A 67 -16.83 -0.60 7.85
CA HIS A 67 -18.04 -0.23 7.11
C HIS A 67 -18.69 -1.45 6.44
N MET A 68 -17.92 -2.28 5.73
CA MET A 68 -18.42 -3.47 5.04
C MET A 68 -19.07 -4.47 5.99
N SER A 69 -18.55 -4.58 7.21
CA SER A 69 -19.05 -5.49 8.23
C SER A 69 -20.15 -4.88 9.12
N ALA A 70 -20.62 -3.67 8.82
CA ALA A 70 -21.51 -2.91 9.72
C ALA A 70 -20.98 -2.85 11.18
N GLY A 71 -19.65 -2.86 11.35
CA GLY A 71 -18.97 -2.84 12.63
C GLY A 71 -18.77 -4.21 13.30
N ALA A 72 -19.29 -5.29 12.72
CA ALA A 72 -19.11 -6.65 13.26
C ALA A 72 -17.66 -7.13 13.20
N LEU A 73 -16.87 -6.64 12.23
CA LEU A 73 -15.42 -6.84 12.17
C LEU A 73 -14.71 -5.49 12.22
N SER A 74 -13.91 -5.27 13.23
CA SER A 74 -13.15 -4.04 13.43
C SER A 74 -11.68 -4.32 13.70
N VAL A 75 -10.84 -3.31 13.53
CA VAL A 75 -9.40 -3.41 13.75
C VAL A 75 -8.94 -2.31 14.69
N LYS A 76 -8.28 -2.71 15.78
CA LYS A 76 -7.54 -1.79 16.65
C LYS A 76 -6.12 -1.66 16.10
N ILE A 77 -5.81 -0.51 15.53
CA ILE A 77 -4.48 -0.20 15.01
C ILE A 77 -3.53 -0.01 16.20
N VAL A 78 -2.39 -0.70 16.13
CA VAL A 78 -1.25 -0.51 17.05
C VAL A 78 -0.09 0.07 16.25
N GLU A 79 0.52 1.13 16.77
CA GLU A 79 1.61 1.83 16.12
C GLU A 79 2.87 0.94 15.96
N PRO A 80 3.77 1.30 15.02
CA PRO A 80 5.00 0.57 14.79
C PRO A 80 5.83 0.36 16.07
N GLY A 81 6.36 -0.86 16.26
CA GLY A 81 7.30 -1.19 17.32
C GLY A 81 6.69 -1.33 18.72
N ARG A 82 5.36 -1.27 18.89
CA ARG A 82 4.71 -1.35 20.21
C ARG A 82 4.56 -2.77 20.75
N LEU A 83 4.29 -3.74 19.86
CA LEU A 83 4.11 -5.15 20.25
C LEU A 83 5.31 -5.99 19.81
N ALA A 84 5.87 -5.70 18.64
CA ALA A 84 7.08 -6.34 18.12
C ALA A 84 7.90 -5.32 17.32
N PRO A 85 9.23 -5.46 17.23
CA PRO A 85 10.03 -4.66 16.32
C PRO A 85 9.48 -4.75 14.89
N THR A 86 9.44 -3.65 14.16
CA THR A 86 8.77 -3.58 12.84
C THR A 86 9.28 -4.63 11.85
N ARG A 87 10.57 -4.95 11.89
CA ARG A 87 11.19 -5.96 11.01
C ARG A 87 10.87 -7.39 11.41
N ASP A 88 10.49 -7.61 12.68
CA ASP A 88 10.26 -8.92 13.28
C ASP A 88 8.77 -9.26 13.37
N MET A 89 7.89 -8.39 12.83
CA MET A 89 6.44 -8.59 12.89
C MET A 89 6.01 -9.93 12.26
N LEU A 90 6.68 -10.39 11.18
CA LEU A 90 6.39 -11.70 10.59
C LEU A 90 6.73 -12.84 11.56
N ASP A 91 7.85 -12.75 12.27
CA ASP A 91 8.22 -13.74 13.30
C ASP A 91 7.19 -13.77 14.43
N ALA A 92 6.73 -12.60 14.87
CA ALA A 92 5.69 -12.48 15.90
C ALA A 92 4.31 -13.02 15.42
N ILE A 93 3.98 -12.94 14.13
CA ILE A 93 2.81 -13.61 13.55
C ILE A 93 2.99 -15.13 13.55
N ILE A 94 4.17 -15.63 13.16
CA ILE A 94 4.47 -17.06 13.10
C ILE A 94 4.40 -17.69 14.51
N SER A 95 5.01 -17.06 15.50
CA SER A 95 4.95 -17.50 16.90
C SER A 95 3.54 -17.39 17.50
N GLY A 96 2.74 -16.43 17.01
CA GLY A 96 1.40 -16.12 17.52
C GLY A 96 1.38 -15.04 18.60
N ASP A 97 2.51 -14.36 18.84
CA ASP A 97 2.62 -13.22 19.76
C ASP A 97 1.93 -11.97 19.21
N LEU A 98 1.84 -11.86 17.87
CA LEU A 98 1.08 -10.83 17.19
C LEU A 98 -0.15 -11.43 16.51
N GLU A 99 -1.31 -10.81 16.71
CA GLU A 99 -2.57 -11.32 16.16
C GLU A 99 -2.69 -11.04 14.66
N ALA A 100 -2.46 -9.78 14.25
CA ALA A 100 -2.46 -9.35 12.86
C ALA A 100 -1.41 -8.28 12.62
N ALA A 101 -0.97 -8.17 11.37
CA ALA A 101 -0.01 -7.15 10.95
C ALA A 101 -0.42 -6.49 9.64
N PHE A 102 -0.11 -5.19 9.48
CA PHE A 102 -0.11 -4.51 8.20
C PHE A 102 1.32 -4.03 7.92
N THR A 103 1.94 -4.59 6.89
CA THR A 103 3.38 -4.46 6.71
C THR A 103 3.81 -4.33 5.25
N TRP A 104 5.08 -4.04 5.03
CA TRP A 104 5.71 -4.09 3.72
C TRP A 104 6.25 -5.50 3.46
N THR A 105 5.87 -6.10 2.33
CA THR A 105 6.25 -7.48 1.97
C THR A 105 7.77 -7.68 1.98
N GLY A 106 8.55 -6.64 1.64
CA GLY A 106 10.01 -6.73 1.60
C GLY A 106 10.67 -7.09 2.93
N TYR A 107 10.03 -6.88 4.08
CA TYR A 107 10.58 -7.35 5.36
C TYR A 107 10.62 -8.88 5.44
N ALA A 108 9.73 -9.57 4.74
CA ALA A 108 9.71 -11.03 4.68
C ALA A 108 10.86 -11.64 3.82
N ALA A 109 11.59 -10.83 3.05
CA ALA A 109 12.69 -11.31 2.20
C ALA A 109 13.84 -11.96 2.99
N THR A 110 13.93 -11.71 4.29
CA THR A 110 14.88 -12.41 5.19
C THR A 110 14.48 -13.87 5.41
N LYS A 111 13.21 -14.22 5.28
CA LYS A 111 12.69 -15.59 5.44
C LYS A 111 12.72 -16.36 4.11
N ALA A 112 12.38 -15.70 3.01
CA ALA A 112 12.47 -16.28 1.68
C ALA A 112 12.74 -15.18 0.63
N PRO A 113 13.76 -15.35 -0.23
CA PRO A 113 14.14 -14.36 -1.23
C PRO A 113 13.01 -13.94 -2.17
N VAL A 114 12.03 -14.84 -2.43
CA VAL A 114 10.88 -14.57 -3.29
C VAL A 114 10.06 -13.34 -2.84
N PHE A 115 10.04 -13.02 -1.55
CA PHE A 115 9.37 -11.81 -1.07
C PHE A 115 10.04 -10.51 -1.54
N GLY A 116 11.30 -10.58 -1.97
CA GLY A 116 11.99 -9.46 -2.60
C GLY A 116 11.33 -9.00 -3.89
N LEU A 117 10.72 -9.92 -4.65
CA LEU A 117 10.01 -9.61 -5.90
C LEU A 117 8.78 -8.71 -5.66
N PHE A 118 8.15 -8.83 -4.51
CA PHE A 118 6.98 -8.04 -4.11
C PHE A 118 7.36 -6.77 -3.34
N GLY A 119 8.54 -6.75 -2.76
CA GLY A 119 8.96 -5.68 -1.86
C GLY A 119 9.73 -4.55 -2.51
N SER A 120 10.70 -4.87 -3.34
CA SER A 120 11.60 -3.87 -3.93
C SER A 120 12.48 -4.53 -4.99
N LEU A 121 12.06 -4.47 -6.22
CA LEU A 121 12.85 -4.96 -7.35
C LEU A 121 13.39 -3.75 -8.13
N PRO A 122 14.73 -3.54 -8.15
CA PRO A 122 15.32 -2.50 -8.98
C PRO A 122 14.89 -2.66 -10.44
N PHE A 123 14.47 -1.56 -11.07
CA PHE A 123 13.90 -1.53 -12.42
C PHE A 123 12.73 -2.50 -12.65
N GLY A 124 12.06 -2.89 -11.55
CA GLY A 124 10.91 -3.79 -11.58
C GLY A 124 9.63 -3.13 -12.09
N PRO A 125 8.49 -3.84 -12.00
CA PRO A 125 7.20 -3.36 -12.50
C PRO A 125 6.75 -2.10 -11.76
N GLY A 126 6.02 -1.25 -12.49
CA GLY A 126 5.29 -0.13 -11.93
C GLY A 126 4.11 -0.57 -11.04
N PRO A 127 3.42 0.40 -10.39
CA PRO A 127 2.36 0.06 -9.44
C PRO A 127 1.17 -0.68 -10.07
N GLU A 128 0.75 -0.29 -11.26
CA GLU A 128 -0.36 -0.91 -11.99
C GLU A 128 -0.03 -2.34 -12.43
N GLU A 129 1.18 -2.54 -12.95
CA GLU A 129 1.67 -3.87 -13.36
C GLU A 129 1.83 -4.79 -12.15
N MET A 130 2.38 -4.28 -11.04
CA MET A 130 2.47 -5.02 -9.78
C MET A 130 1.07 -5.40 -9.26
N ALA A 131 0.12 -4.48 -9.29
CA ALA A 131 -1.26 -4.76 -8.87
C ALA A 131 -1.91 -5.82 -9.77
N SER A 132 -1.74 -5.73 -11.09
CA SER A 132 -2.23 -6.73 -12.04
C SER A 132 -1.63 -8.11 -11.74
N TRP A 133 -0.33 -8.16 -11.52
CA TRP A 133 0.38 -9.42 -11.24
C TRP A 133 -0.08 -10.09 -9.94
N VAL A 134 -0.27 -9.32 -8.85
CA VAL A 134 -0.69 -9.89 -7.55
C VAL A 134 -2.20 -10.11 -7.42
N LEU A 135 -3.03 -9.51 -8.27
CA LEU A 135 -4.47 -9.70 -8.22
C LEU A 135 -4.98 -10.74 -9.21
N GLU A 136 -4.43 -10.76 -10.43
CA GLU A 136 -4.96 -11.56 -11.55
C GLU A 136 -3.90 -12.49 -12.16
N GLY A 137 -2.61 -12.22 -11.94
CA GLY A 137 -1.50 -13.03 -12.47
C GLY A 137 -0.98 -14.07 -11.49
N ASP A 138 0.11 -14.74 -11.88
CA ASP A 138 0.77 -15.78 -11.09
C ASP A 138 1.37 -15.27 -9.78
N GLY A 139 1.59 -13.94 -9.68
CA GLY A 139 2.08 -13.31 -8.46
C GLY A 139 1.22 -13.62 -7.25
N ARG A 140 -0.11 -13.71 -7.42
CA ARG A 140 -1.04 -14.10 -6.36
C ARG A 140 -0.72 -15.49 -5.80
N GLN A 141 -0.48 -16.45 -6.67
CA GLN A 141 -0.20 -17.83 -6.27
C GLN A 141 1.18 -17.94 -5.61
N ILE A 142 2.18 -17.28 -6.19
CA ILE A 142 3.56 -17.25 -5.68
C ILE A 142 3.59 -16.62 -4.28
N HIS A 143 2.93 -15.47 -4.11
CA HIS A 143 2.82 -14.76 -2.83
C HIS A 143 2.16 -15.63 -1.76
N ARG A 144 1.01 -16.22 -2.09
CA ARG A 144 0.27 -17.10 -1.18
C ARG A 144 1.11 -18.32 -0.80
N ALA A 145 1.69 -19.02 -1.77
CA ALA A 145 2.51 -20.21 -1.52
C ALA A 145 3.74 -19.91 -0.65
N ALA A 146 4.30 -18.71 -0.76
CA ALA A 146 5.43 -18.29 0.07
C ALA A 146 5.03 -18.11 1.55
N TYR A 147 3.92 -17.45 1.83
CA TYR A 147 3.38 -17.30 3.19
C TYR A 147 2.83 -18.62 3.74
N ASP A 148 2.24 -19.45 2.90
CA ASP A 148 1.70 -20.75 3.27
C ASP A 148 2.78 -21.67 3.86
N LYS A 149 4.00 -21.63 3.33
CA LYS A 149 5.15 -22.39 3.88
C LYS A 149 5.55 -21.94 5.27
N LEU A 150 5.19 -20.71 5.66
CA LEU A 150 5.47 -20.14 6.98
C LEU A 150 4.29 -20.28 7.95
N GLY A 151 3.20 -20.94 7.55
CA GLY A 151 1.98 -21.05 8.36
C GLY A 151 1.25 -19.71 8.55
N VAL A 152 1.41 -18.78 7.62
CA VAL A 152 0.83 -17.45 7.64
C VAL A 152 -0.14 -17.28 6.47
N THR A 153 -1.24 -16.58 6.69
CA THR A 153 -2.07 -16.03 5.63
C THR A 153 -1.61 -14.60 5.36
N GLY A 154 -1.10 -14.38 4.15
CA GLY A 154 -0.75 -13.06 3.64
C GLY A 154 -1.73 -12.64 2.56
N VAL A 155 -2.34 -11.47 2.70
CA VAL A 155 -3.26 -10.89 1.72
C VAL A 155 -2.65 -9.59 1.20
N PRO A 156 -2.35 -9.47 -0.11
CA PRO A 156 -1.94 -8.20 -0.70
C PRO A 156 -3.00 -7.14 -0.42
N CYS A 157 -2.62 -6.07 0.27
CA CYS A 157 -3.55 -5.11 0.86
C CYS A 157 -3.22 -3.64 0.53
N GLY A 158 -2.33 -3.42 -0.41
CA GLY A 158 -1.95 -2.12 -0.95
C GLY A 158 -0.78 -2.27 -1.90
N VAL A 159 -0.64 -1.31 -2.81
CA VAL A 159 0.54 -1.18 -3.65
C VAL A 159 1.09 0.23 -3.45
N GLN A 160 2.30 0.31 -2.93
CA GLN A 160 3.02 1.56 -2.79
C GLN A 160 3.53 2.00 -4.17
N GLY A 161 3.39 3.27 -4.50
CA GLY A 161 3.95 3.86 -5.71
C GLY A 161 5.48 4.03 -5.62
N PRO A 162 6.10 4.54 -6.70
CA PRO A 162 7.54 4.66 -6.78
C PRO A 162 8.09 5.53 -5.66
N LYS A 163 9.23 5.12 -5.13
CA LYS A 163 10.03 5.94 -4.22
C LYS A 163 10.73 7.07 -4.98
N GLY A 164 11.29 8.01 -4.24
CA GLY A 164 12.36 8.86 -4.77
C GLY A 164 13.67 8.11 -4.90
N GLY A 165 14.55 8.58 -5.78
CA GLY A 165 15.88 8.02 -5.96
C GLY A 165 16.79 8.22 -4.75
N GLY A 166 16.54 9.28 -3.99
CA GLY A 166 17.25 9.55 -2.74
C GLY A 166 17.72 11.00 -2.59
N TRP A 167 18.30 11.26 -1.44
CA TRP A 167 18.87 12.55 -1.00
C TRP A 167 20.37 12.40 -0.90
N PHE A 168 21.16 13.30 -1.52
CA PHE A 168 22.60 13.16 -1.59
C PHE A 168 23.32 14.48 -1.34
N ARG A 169 24.46 14.40 -0.65
CA ARG A 169 25.36 15.54 -0.40
C ARG A 169 26.26 15.84 -1.59
N THR A 170 26.60 14.81 -2.35
CA THR A 170 27.43 14.88 -3.56
C THR A 170 26.58 14.62 -4.80
N GLU A 171 27.00 15.18 -5.92
CA GLU A 171 26.37 14.84 -7.19
C GLU A 171 26.84 13.45 -7.65
N LEU A 172 25.86 12.68 -8.14
CA LEU A 172 26.08 11.34 -8.69
C LEU A 172 25.63 11.37 -10.16
N ASN A 173 26.56 11.52 -11.09
CA ASN A 173 26.29 11.63 -12.51
C ASN A 173 26.81 10.43 -13.31
N THR A 174 27.84 9.76 -12.79
CA THR A 174 28.51 8.60 -13.39
C THR A 174 28.68 7.49 -12.38
N VAL A 175 28.96 6.25 -12.84
CA VAL A 175 29.28 5.13 -11.95
C VAL A 175 30.48 5.43 -11.05
N ALA A 176 31.47 6.17 -11.58
CA ALA A 176 32.66 6.54 -10.80
C ALA A 176 32.37 7.41 -9.59
N ASP A 177 31.31 8.21 -9.63
CA ASP A 177 30.91 9.08 -8.52
C ASP A 177 30.40 8.31 -7.29
N PHE A 178 30.09 7.02 -7.44
CA PHE A 178 29.69 6.16 -6.31
C PHE A 178 30.86 5.66 -5.48
N LYS A 179 32.10 5.79 -6.00
CA LYS A 179 33.27 5.27 -5.31
C LYS A 179 33.42 5.89 -3.92
N ASP A 180 33.51 5.04 -2.90
CA ASP A 180 33.72 5.40 -1.49
C ASP A 180 32.59 6.25 -0.85
N VAL A 181 31.49 6.51 -1.56
CA VAL A 181 30.32 7.25 -1.02
C VAL A 181 29.55 6.36 -0.05
N ARG A 182 29.29 6.86 1.14
CA ARG A 182 28.55 6.13 2.20
C ARG A 182 27.05 6.30 2.01
N LEU A 183 26.38 5.24 1.59
CA LEU A 183 24.97 5.30 1.20
C LEU A 183 24.11 4.35 2.03
N ARG A 184 22.88 4.80 2.30
CA ARG A 184 21.83 3.99 2.91
C ARG A 184 20.81 3.59 1.84
N TYR A 185 20.71 2.29 1.57
CA TYR A 185 19.77 1.70 0.63
C TYR A 185 19.15 0.42 1.16
N GLY A 186 18.03 -0.02 0.58
CA GLY A 186 17.44 -1.33 0.82
C GLY A 186 18.33 -2.47 0.30
N ARG A 187 18.04 -3.72 0.71
CA ARG A 187 18.95 -4.85 0.49
C ARG A 187 19.36 -5.04 -0.97
N LEU A 188 18.40 -5.24 -1.90
CA LEU A 188 18.73 -5.51 -3.30
C LEU A 188 19.38 -4.30 -3.97
N SER A 189 18.83 -3.13 -3.79
CA SER A 189 19.41 -1.89 -4.31
C SER A 189 20.74 -1.56 -3.64
N GLY A 190 20.93 -1.93 -2.37
CA GLY A 190 22.20 -1.85 -1.66
C GLY A 190 23.29 -2.71 -2.31
N GLU A 191 22.95 -3.91 -2.78
CA GLU A 191 23.88 -4.76 -3.53
C GLU A 191 24.29 -4.12 -4.88
N VAL A 192 23.34 -3.47 -5.56
CA VAL A 192 23.63 -2.74 -6.82
C VAL A 192 24.63 -1.60 -6.57
N ILE A 193 24.32 -0.69 -5.64
CA ILE A 193 25.22 0.46 -5.37
C ILE A 193 26.58 0.03 -4.84
N THR A 194 26.68 -1.07 -4.11
CA THR A 194 27.95 -1.63 -3.64
C THR A 194 28.80 -2.10 -4.80
N ARG A 195 28.18 -2.72 -5.83
CA ARG A 195 28.91 -3.09 -7.07
C ARG A 195 29.37 -1.88 -7.88
N MET A 196 28.68 -0.74 -7.72
CA MET A 196 29.10 0.55 -8.33
C MET A 196 30.24 1.22 -7.54
N GLY A 197 30.64 0.68 -6.38
CA GLY A 197 31.76 1.18 -5.57
C GLY A 197 31.36 1.93 -4.30
N ALA A 198 30.06 2.06 -4.00
CA ALA A 198 29.61 2.72 -2.78
C ALA A 198 29.79 1.84 -1.55
N THR A 199 29.96 2.47 -0.39
CA THR A 199 29.94 1.82 0.92
C THR A 199 28.51 1.80 1.45
N LEU A 200 27.90 0.62 1.54
CA LEU A 200 26.57 0.46 2.12
C LEU A 200 26.62 0.60 3.65
N VAL A 201 25.85 1.54 4.19
CA VAL A 201 25.70 1.74 5.64
C VAL A 201 24.34 1.18 6.06
N PRO A 202 24.31 0.10 6.84
CA PRO A 202 23.08 -0.51 7.33
C PRO A 202 22.48 0.36 8.44
N LEU A 203 21.44 1.13 8.11
CA LEU A 203 20.73 2.00 9.04
C LEU A 203 19.23 1.69 9.07
N PRO A 204 18.59 1.66 10.26
CA PRO A 204 17.15 1.76 10.38
C PRO A 204 16.60 3.02 9.70
N ALA A 205 15.42 2.91 9.09
CA ALA A 205 14.82 4.07 8.39
C ALA A 205 14.64 5.28 9.31
N GLY A 206 14.26 5.06 10.56
CA GLY A 206 14.06 6.14 11.55
C GLY A 206 15.32 6.90 11.94
N GLU A 207 16.51 6.34 11.68
CA GLU A 207 17.79 6.98 12.01
C GLU A 207 18.40 7.72 10.82
N PHE A 208 17.93 7.44 9.61
CA PHE A 208 18.55 7.93 8.38
C PHE A 208 18.58 9.47 8.30
N PHE A 209 17.49 10.14 8.67
CA PHE A 209 17.43 11.60 8.67
C PHE A 209 18.56 12.23 9.48
N TYR A 210 18.75 11.78 10.73
CA TYR A 210 19.77 12.32 11.63
C TYR A 210 21.18 11.98 11.17
N HIS A 211 21.42 10.78 10.66
CA HIS A 211 22.71 10.40 10.13
C HIS A 211 23.09 11.20 8.88
N LEU A 212 22.11 11.47 8.00
CA LEU A 212 22.31 12.29 6.83
C LEU A 212 22.53 13.76 7.25
N GLN A 213 21.78 14.27 8.21
CA GLN A 213 21.95 15.62 8.74
C GLN A 213 23.35 15.84 9.34
N GLN A 214 23.85 14.86 10.09
CA GLN A 214 25.16 14.90 10.74
C GLN A 214 26.34 14.55 9.80
N GLY A 215 26.09 14.22 8.53
CA GLY A 215 27.15 13.82 7.59
C GLY A 215 27.78 12.45 7.90
N LYS A 216 27.12 11.61 8.71
CA LYS A 216 27.58 10.22 8.96
C LYS A 216 27.35 9.32 7.75
N VAL A 217 26.40 9.67 6.90
CA VAL A 217 26.18 9.11 5.57
C VAL A 217 26.13 10.25 4.53
N ASP A 218 26.49 9.95 3.31
CA ASP A 218 26.58 10.95 2.25
C ASP A 218 25.29 11.03 1.43
N GLY A 219 24.41 10.05 1.56
CA GLY A 219 23.11 10.01 0.90
C GLY A 219 22.37 8.69 1.09
N GLY A 220 21.28 8.55 0.35
CA GLY A 220 20.49 7.33 0.31
C GLY A 220 19.00 7.57 0.07
N GLU A 221 18.26 6.47 -0.03
CA GLU A 221 16.83 6.48 -0.23
C GLU A 221 16.08 6.38 1.11
N MET A 222 14.93 7.06 1.19
CA MET A 222 14.04 6.91 2.33
C MET A 222 12.71 6.30 1.90
N SER A 223 11.87 7.07 1.21
CA SER A 223 10.53 6.62 0.85
C SER A 223 10.02 7.33 -0.41
N THR A 224 8.72 7.58 -0.46
CA THR A 224 8.08 8.34 -1.53
C THR A 224 8.21 9.84 -1.28
N PRO A 225 8.13 10.71 -2.30
CA PRO A 225 8.22 12.15 -2.14
C PRO A 225 7.32 12.73 -1.04
N ALA A 226 6.07 12.26 -0.95
CA ALA A 226 5.13 12.74 0.08
C ALA A 226 5.56 12.35 1.50
N MET A 227 6.09 11.14 1.66
CA MET A 227 6.61 10.66 2.95
C MET A 227 7.86 11.42 3.35
N ASP A 228 8.80 11.60 2.42
CA ASP A 228 10.07 12.29 2.67
C ASP A 228 9.83 13.76 3.07
N ALA A 229 8.91 14.45 2.37
CA ALA A 229 8.48 15.79 2.73
C ALA A 229 7.81 15.85 4.12
N ALA A 230 6.97 14.87 4.46
CA ALA A 230 6.32 14.80 5.77
C ALA A 230 7.32 14.54 6.90
N LEU A 231 8.44 13.87 6.62
CA LEU A 231 9.53 13.61 7.55
C LEU A 231 10.54 14.77 7.64
N GLY A 232 10.38 15.82 6.83
CA GLY A 232 11.18 17.03 6.89
C GLY A 232 12.52 16.96 6.14
N PHE A 233 12.69 16.03 5.19
CA PHE A 233 13.92 15.93 4.39
C PHE A 233 14.19 17.19 3.54
N ASP A 234 13.16 17.95 3.19
CA ASP A 234 13.27 19.26 2.54
C ASP A 234 14.13 20.27 3.33
N LYS A 235 14.22 20.11 4.66
CA LYS A 235 15.00 20.99 5.54
C LYS A 235 16.50 20.72 5.54
N LEU A 236 16.94 19.64 4.89
CA LEU A 236 18.36 19.27 4.83
C LEU A 236 19.15 20.12 3.83
N GLY A 237 18.49 20.86 2.93
CA GLY A 237 19.16 21.63 1.88
C GLY A 237 19.89 20.77 0.84
N LEU A 238 19.48 19.54 0.67
CA LEU A 238 20.09 18.56 -0.24
C LEU A 238 19.26 18.39 -1.51
N PRO A 239 19.89 18.09 -2.66
CA PRO A 239 19.18 17.71 -3.86
C PRO A 239 18.48 16.36 -3.69
N TYR A 240 17.32 16.25 -4.36
CA TYR A 240 16.50 15.05 -4.39
C TYR A 240 16.49 14.43 -5.79
N TYR A 241 16.93 13.18 -5.90
CA TYR A 241 17.01 12.49 -7.17
C TYR A 241 15.73 11.73 -7.50
N MET A 242 15.36 11.74 -8.79
CA MET A 242 14.18 11.04 -9.35
C MET A 242 14.55 10.43 -10.71
N PRO A 243 13.83 9.38 -11.15
CA PRO A 243 12.92 8.53 -10.39
C PRO A 243 13.65 7.59 -9.43
N GLY A 244 12.88 6.92 -8.56
CA GLY A 244 13.41 5.88 -7.68
C GLY A 244 13.50 4.53 -8.39
N TRP A 245 14.55 4.30 -9.14
CA TRP A 245 14.82 3.07 -9.88
C TRP A 245 14.85 1.82 -8.98
N GLN A 246 15.22 2.00 -7.74
CA GLN A 246 15.42 0.93 -6.77
C GLN A 246 14.12 0.31 -6.25
N GLN A 247 13.00 1.03 -6.30
CA GLN A 247 11.68 0.55 -5.90
C GLN A 247 10.58 1.30 -6.68
N PRO A 248 10.31 0.89 -7.92
CA PRO A 248 9.19 1.43 -8.70
C PRO A 248 7.84 1.16 -8.06
N SER A 249 7.69 0.02 -7.41
CA SER A 249 6.51 -0.35 -6.64
C SER A 249 6.84 -1.29 -5.48
N ALA A 250 5.89 -1.48 -4.57
CA ALA A 250 5.98 -2.49 -3.52
C ALA A 250 4.59 -2.90 -3.02
N VAL A 251 4.43 -4.17 -2.67
CA VAL A 251 3.21 -4.70 -2.06
C VAL A 251 3.20 -4.45 -0.56
N LEU A 252 2.05 -4.06 -0.05
CA LEU A 252 1.73 -3.97 1.36
C LEU A 252 0.79 -5.12 1.71
N ASP A 253 1.08 -5.82 2.79
CA ASP A 253 0.36 -7.02 3.19
C ASP A 253 -0.43 -6.84 4.48
N PHE A 254 -1.62 -7.43 4.52
CA PHE A 254 -2.26 -7.85 5.74
C PHE A 254 -1.80 -9.28 6.06
N LEU A 255 -1.29 -9.50 7.26
CA LEU A 255 -0.79 -10.80 7.72
C LEU A 255 -1.53 -11.27 8.97
N MET A 256 -1.83 -12.55 9.03
CA MET A 256 -2.34 -13.25 10.20
C MET A 256 -1.84 -14.69 10.22
N LYS A 257 -1.62 -15.29 11.41
CA LYS A 257 -1.36 -16.73 11.51
C LYS A 257 -2.48 -17.50 10.83
N ARG A 258 -2.14 -18.46 9.93
CA ARG A 258 -3.14 -19.17 9.12
C ARG A 258 -4.24 -19.80 9.96
N GLU A 259 -3.86 -20.50 11.02
CA GLU A 259 -4.83 -21.15 11.91
C GLU A 259 -5.85 -20.16 12.51
N ARG A 260 -5.42 -18.94 12.86
CA ARG A 260 -6.32 -17.90 13.37
C ARG A 260 -7.20 -17.32 12.27
N TYR A 261 -6.64 -17.10 11.08
CA TYR A 261 -7.38 -16.61 9.92
C TYR A 261 -8.49 -17.58 9.51
N GLU A 262 -8.20 -18.88 9.46
CA GLU A 262 -9.15 -19.93 9.10
C GLU A 262 -10.28 -20.09 10.13
N LYS A 263 -10.04 -19.77 11.40
CA LYS A 263 -11.06 -19.75 12.46
C LYS A 263 -12.01 -18.56 12.37
N LEU A 264 -11.67 -17.51 11.61
CA LEU A 264 -12.62 -16.43 11.35
C LEU A 264 -13.82 -16.93 10.54
N PRO A 265 -15.04 -16.44 10.82
CA PRO A 265 -16.20 -16.72 9.97
C PRO A 265 -15.89 -16.44 8.50
N ALA A 266 -16.41 -17.29 7.60
CA ALA A 266 -16.18 -17.14 6.16
C ALA A 266 -16.54 -15.74 5.61
N PRO A 267 -17.64 -15.09 6.04
CA PRO A 267 -17.93 -13.72 5.65
C PRO A 267 -16.85 -12.73 6.05
N PHE A 268 -16.21 -12.87 7.22
CA PHE A 268 -15.15 -11.97 7.66
C PHE A 268 -13.88 -12.14 6.84
N ARG A 269 -13.51 -13.37 6.47
CA ARG A 269 -12.39 -13.63 5.57
C ARG A 269 -12.61 -12.99 4.20
N ALA A 270 -13.80 -13.15 3.63
CA ALA A 270 -14.17 -12.53 2.36
C ALA A 270 -14.15 -10.98 2.44
N GLN A 271 -14.59 -10.42 3.55
CA GLN A 271 -14.56 -8.96 3.80
C GLN A 271 -13.12 -8.44 3.91
N ILE A 272 -12.21 -9.17 4.57
CA ILE A 272 -10.77 -8.82 4.63
C ILE A 272 -10.18 -8.79 3.22
N GLU A 273 -10.39 -9.84 2.43
CA GLU A 273 -9.89 -9.92 1.05
C GLU A 273 -10.45 -8.79 0.17
N THR A 274 -11.76 -8.52 0.28
CA THR A 274 -12.43 -7.45 -0.47
C THR A 274 -11.94 -6.06 -0.04
N ALA A 275 -11.80 -5.82 1.26
CA ALA A 275 -11.27 -4.56 1.78
C ALA A 275 -9.81 -4.33 1.35
N CYS A 276 -9.00 -5.38 1.30
CA CYS A 276 -7.63 -5.32 0.78
C CYS A 276 -7.61 -5.00 -0.72
N ARG A 277 -8.45 -5.63 -1.55
CA ARG A 277 -8.59 -5.28 -2.98
C ARG A 277 -9.00 -3.82 -3.16
N ALA A 278 -10.00 -3.35 -2.41
CA ALA A 278 -10.42 -1.95 -2.43
C ALA A 278 -9.29 -1.01 -2.00
N ASN A 279 -8.47 -1.42 -1.03
CA ASN A 279 -7.33 -0.63 -0.56
C ASN A 279 -6.19 -0.58 -1.60
N ILE A 280 -5.98 -1.64 -2.40
CA ILE A 280 -5.05 -1.60 -3.54
C ILE A 280 -5.53 -0.55 -4.57
N ALA A 281 -6.80 -0.57 -4.97
CA ALA A 281 -7.36 0.43 -5.88
C ALA A 281 -7.22 1.86 -5.32
N TRP A 282 -7.46 2.04 -4.02
CA TRP A 282 -7.27 3.31 -3.35
C TRP A 282 -5.80 3.77 -3.36
N THR A 283 -4.84 2.88 -3.06
CA THR A 283 -3.42 3.24 -3.05
C THR A 283 -2.93 3.62 -4.45
N LEU A 284 -3.37 2.92 -5.50
CA LEU A 284 -3.06 3.23 -6.90
C LEU A 284 -3.57 4.61 -7.31
N SER A 285 -4.80 4.96 -6.93
CA SER A 285 -5.38 6.27 -7.26
C SER A 285 -4.82 7.41 -6.41
N ARG A 286 -4.52 7.14 -5.13
CA ARG A 286 -4.03 8.14 -4.19
C ARG A 286 -2.57 8.53 -4.42
N ALA A 287 -1.70 7.53 -4.72
CA ALA A 287 -0.27 7.75 -4.80
C ALA A 287 0.14 8.82 -5.84
N PRO A 288 -0.28 8.79 -7.12
CA PRO A 288 0.11 9.80 -8.09
C PRO A 288 -0.26 11.21 -7.65
N HIS A 289 -1.46 11.38 -7.08
CA HIS A 289 -1.94 12.68 -6.63
C HIS A 289 -1.07 13.26 -5.50
N ILE A 290 -0.83 12.50 -4.42
CA ILE A 290 -0.04 13.01 -3.28
C ILE A 290 1.43 13.18 -3.62
N GLN A 291 1.99 12.36 -4.52
CA GLN A 291 3.39 12.50 -4.94
C GLN A 291 3.58 13.76 -5.80
N ALA A 292 2.67 14.06 -6.72
CA ALA A 292 2.72 15.29 -7.50
C ALA A 292 2.67 16.53 -6.60
N LEU A 293 1.72 16.59 -5.67
CA LEU A 293 1.63 17.69 -4.69
C LEU A 293 2.90 17.82 -3.83
N ALA A 294 3.47 16.69 -3.43
CA ALA A 294 4.70 16.71 -2.63
C ALA A 294 5.89 17.22 -3.42
N LEU A 295 6.05 16.82 -4.69
CA LEU A 295 7.12 17.33 -5.55
C LEU A 295 7.01 18.83 -5.78
N GLU A 296 5.79 19.35 -6.00
CA GLU A 296 5.57 20.79 -6.11
C GLU A 296 5.94 21.53 -4.81
N LYS A 297 5.55 20.98 -3.65
CA LYS A 297 5.91 21.53 -2.35
C LYS A 297 7.43 21.51 -2.12
N LEU A 298 8.11 20.41 -2.47
CA LEU A 298 9.57 20.31 -2.35
C LEU A 298 10.27 21.36 -3.22
N LYS A 299 9.85 21.55 -4.47
CA LYS A 299 10.35 22.61 -5.35
C LYS A 299 10.11 24.00 -4.76
N ALA A 300 8.91 24.27 -4.25
CA ALA A 300 8.55 25.54 -3.64
C ALA A 300 9.37 25.86 -2.38
N SER A 301 9.83 24.83 -1.64
CA SER A 301 10.73 24.98 -0.49
C SER A 301 12.22 25.09 -0.88
N GLY A 302 12.54 25.16 -2.18
CA GLY A 302 13.90 25.34 -2.68
C GLY A 302 14.68 24.04 -2.90
N VAL A 303 14.05 22.88 -2.79
CA VAL A 303 14.70 21.59 -3.09
C VAL A 303 14.94 21.46 -4.59
N VAL A 304 16.18 21.21 -4.97
CA VAL A 304 16.57 20.92 -6.36
C VAL A 304 16.21 19.47 -6.66
N ILE A 305 15.24 19.26 -7.57
CA ILE A 305 14.90 17.94 -8.06
C ILE A 305 15.86 17.60 -9.21
N LYS A 306 16.71 16.58 -9.05
CA LYS A 306 17.63 16.08 -10.06
C LYS A 306 17.12 14.80 -10.69
N GLN A 307 17.43 14.62 -11.97
CA GLN A 307 17.26 13.34 -12.66
C GLN A 307 18.60 12.59 -12.68
N TRP A 308 18.52 11.28 -12.64
CA TRP A 308 19.68 10.43 -12.89
C TRP A 308 20.17 10.64 -14.32
N SER A 309 21.47 10.55 -14.53
CA SER A 309 22.04 10.58 -15.88
C SER A 309 21.60 9.34 -16.67
N PRO A 310 21.53 9.41 -18.02
CA PRO A 310 21.29 8.23 -18.85
C PRO A 310 22.29 7.10 -18.56
N GLU A 311 23.57 7.42 -18.36
CA GLU A 311 24.61 6.44 -18.02
C GLU A 311 24.28 5.59 -16.79
N LEU A 312 23.62 6.19 -15.78
CA LEU A 312 23.26 5.49 -14.54
C LEU A 312 21.93 4.72 -14.65
N MET A 313 21.13 5.01 -15.67
CA MET A 313 19.83 4.39 -15.86
C MET A 313 19.86 3.25 -16.87
N ASP A 314 20.88 3.17 -17.73
CA ASP A 314 21.14 2.09 -18.70
C ASP A 314 21.95 0.95 -18.05
#